data_55b6daa2db62f2a1df6d130a13314268
#
_entry.id   55b6daa2db62f2a1df6d130a13314268
#
_cell.length_a   1.000
_cell.length_b   1.000
_cell.length_c   1.000
_cell.angle_alpha   90.00
_cell.angle_beta   90.00
_cell.angle_gamma   90.00
#
_symmetry.space_group_name_H-M   'P 1'
#
loop_
_entity.id
_entity.type
_entity.pdbx_description
1 polymer ?
#
loop_
_entity_poly.entity_id
_entity_poly.type
_entity_poly.pdbx_seq_one_letter_code
_entity_poly.pdbx_strand_id
1 'polypeptide(L)'
;MKKKYVKIMFLSLTLLTISTTATYAVQPKDDKKENEALQTSTEEHLPLLTINGTNASSSFIVNSEALLGKEITITAPNGFTVTPTVIAANSGKQKVKVTLNSTKRLTEGKIILRSGDVRSYLKVKGYGTALPVKDIAASPAYKKGNDKEFTKAFTPNSKGYTIEFKIKTDDSEKSFYPYFVNEKGYGFKAYITSNEIGLFNAYKKEITNPATNGKAGGKGKFYNNDGQAHIYRFAITPDNRAFIYRDGIPVDSVRIIDYAPQPNFAEKVGKPVENLLKNPNFEGEFDINPETKLVSRVEGWDVVISDRWNSEQQILPEEIDNNQDLDNHVFEIRPYKWAAGWSDGILMQVVDVVPNENYTLSALLKGGIAKKEGKLTGKMIIEEVQDPEKKVITEIASDNWETYSMDYTTSAECNQIRVSFTVGRGGWGYDIGAVRVDNAKLTGTSRTYSPKFGFIDNTADVEYFTIDESGAYAPAQPEITINIED
;
A
#
# COMPACT_ATOMS: atom_id res chain seq x y z
N MET A 1 18.29 40.04 41.14
CA MET A 1 18.56 39.14 39.97
C MET A 1 17.72 39.63 38.79
N LYS A 2 18.39 40.22 37.78
CA LYS A 2 17.70 40.77 36.59
C LYS A 2 17.67 39.75 35.48
N LYS A 3 16.46 39.28 35.07
CA LYS A 3 16.27 38.48 33.86
C LYS A 3 16.31 39.36 32.63
N LYS A 4 17.27 39.09 31.71
CA LYS A 4 17.34 39.69 30.39
C LYS A 4 16.37 38.97 29.46
N TYR A 5 15.43 39.71 28.85
CA TYR A 5 14.65 39.25 27.72
C TYR A 5 15.40 39.53 26.42
N VAL A 6 15.58 38.51 25.59
CA VAL A 6 16.08 38.65 24.22
C VAL A 6 14.87 38.85 23.32
N LYS A 7 14.80 39.99 22.65
CA LYS A 7 13.81 40.28 21.61
C LYS A 7 14.28 39.62 20.32
N ILE A 8 13.48 38.67 19.80
CA ILE A 8 13.65 38.13 18.47
C ILE A 8 12.82 39.02 17.52
N MET A 9 13.49 39.66 16.58
CA MET A 9 12.91 40.47 15.52
C MET A 9 12.37 39.52 14.44
N PHE A 10 11.06 39.52 14.20
CA PHE A 10 10.46 38.90 13.03
C PHE A 10 10.70 39.75 11.80
N LEU A 11 11.39 39.21 10.81
CA LEU A 11 11.50 39.77 9.48
C LEU A 11 10.27 39.31 8.68
N SER A 12 9.43 40.25 8.27
CA SER A 12 8.31 40.00 7.37
C SER A 12 8.84 39.70 5.97
N LEU A 13 8.61 38.46 5.49
CA LEU A 13 8.90 38.08 4.11
C LEU A 13 7.62 38.25 3.27
N THR A 14 7.72 39.14 2.29
CA THR A 14 6.65 39.44 1.31
C THR A 14 6.45 38.21 0.42
N LEU A 15 5.23 37.70 0.37
CA LEU A 15 4.84 36.55 -0.48
C LEU A 15 4.81 36.98 -1.94
N LEU A 16 5.68 36.38 -2.74
CA LEU A 16 5.62 36.42 -4.20
C LEU A 16 4.79 35.21 -4.65
N THR A 17 3.74 35.43 -5.40
CA THR A 17 2.93 34.35 -6.01
C THR A 17 3.77 33.60 -7.06
N ILE A 18 4.13 32.38 -6.77
CA ILE A 18 4.86 31.49 -7.68
C ILE A 18 3.88 30.54 -8.32
N SER A 19 3.78 30.60 -9.66
CA SER A 19 3.14 29.55 -10.46
C SER A 19 3.89 28.24 -10.21
N THR A 20 3.17 27.14 -9.95
CA THR A 20 3.73 25.85 -9.56
C THR A 20 4.43 25.14 -10.71
N THR A 21 5.62 25.57 -11.08
CA THR A 21 6.63 24.73 -11.70
C THR A 21 7.57 24.28 -10.60
N ALA A 22 7.59 22.97 -10.31
CA ALA A 22 8.55 22.42 -9.37
C ALA A 22 9.95 22.50 -9.98
N THR A 23 10.71 23.53 -9.58
CA THR A 23 12.09 23.75 -10.02
C THR A 23 13.04 23.25 -8.93
N TYR A 24 13.86 22.23 -9.25
CA TYR A 24 14.86 21.69 -8.33
C TYR A 24 16.25 22.12 -8.79
N ALA A 25 16.94 22.88 -7.94
CA ALA A 25 18.35 23.24 -8.15
C ALA A 25 19.25 22.32 -7.31
N VAL A 26 20.25 21.72 -7.93
CA VAL A 26 21.31 20.95 -7.25
C VAL A 26 22.57 21.82 -7.25
N GLN A 27 23.02 22.23 -6.05
CA GLN A 27 24.28 22.97 -5.91
C GLN A 27 25.47 22.02 -5.74
N PRO A 28 26.59 22.26 -6.39
CA PRO A 28 27.82 21.49 -6.19
C PRO A 28 28.51 21.88 -4.87
N LYS A 29 28.90 20.91 -4.06
CA LYS A 29 29.88 21.06 -2.97
C LYS A 29 31.02 20.07 -3.14
N ASP A 30 32.22 20.63 -3.15
CA ASP A 30 33.45 19.87 -2.99
C ASP A 30 33.55 19.36 -1.55
N ASP A 31 33.64 18.03 -1.37
CA ASP A 31 34.58 17.39 -0.45
C ASP A 31 34.36 15.86 -0.35
N LYS A 32 35.44 15.12 -0.49
CA LYS A 32 35.50 13.66 -0.65
C LYS A 32 35.26 12.83 0.62
N LYS A 33 34.82 13.40 1.73
CA LYS A 33 34.56 12.67 2.99
C LYS A 33 33.11 12.78 3.54
N GLU A 34 32.25 13.59 2.93
CA GLU A 34 30.84 13.72 3.32
C GLU A 34 29.86 12.91 2.44
N ASN A 35 30.37 12.15 1.47
CA ASN A 35 29.55 11.60 0.39
C ASN A 35 28.57 10.47 0.77
N GLU A 36 28.76 9.75 1.89
CA GLU A 36 27.82 8.68 2.27
C GLU A 36 26.63 9.19 3.09
N ALA A 37 26.79 10.23 3.88
CA ALA A 37 25.69 10.78 4.68
C ALA A 37 24.82 11.77 3.90
N LEU A 38 25.40 12.50 2.91
CA LEU A 38 24.67 13.44 2.06
C LEU A 38 23.84 12.74 0.96
N GLN A 39 24.29 11.58 0.46
CA GLN A 39 23.55 10.82 -0.56
C GLN A 39 22.22 10.29 -0.05
N THR A 40 22.10 9.97 1.22
CA THR A 40 20.83 9.47 1.80
C THR A 40 19.79 10.57 2.00
N SER A 41 20.18 11.81 2.25
CA SER A 41 19.23 12.93 2.44
C SER A 41 18.69 13.52 1.14
N THR A 42 19.45 13.44 0.03
CA THR A 42 19.05 13.94 -1.29
C THR A 42 18.15 12.96 -2.05
N GLU A 43 18.19 11.67 -1.76
CA GLU A 43 17.36 10.67 -2.44
C GLU A 43 15.86 10.79 -2.13
N GLU A 44 15.49 11.29 -0.96
CA GLU A 44 14.08 11.42 -0.55
C GLU A 44 13.32 12.52 -1.32
N HIS A 45 14.01 13.51 -1.86
CA HIS A 45 13.41 14.66 -2.53
C HIS A 45 13.55 14.68 -4.05
N LEU A 46 14.03 13.60 -4.65
CA LEU A 46 14.14 13.54 -6.11
C LEU A 46 12.76 13.59 -6.77
N PRO A 47 12.61 14.40 -7.84
CA PRO A 47 11.38 14.45 -8.61
C PRO A 47 11.03 13.06 -9.17
N LEU A 48 9.72 12.77 -9.29
CA LEU A 48 9.21 11.49 -9.73
C LEU A 48 8.43 11.65 -11.03
N LEU A 49 8.89 11.00 -12.09
CA LEU A 49 8.16 10.83 -13.34
C LEU A 49 7.43 9.49 -13.35
N THR A 50 6.17 9.49 -13.74
CA THR A 50 5.41 8.25 -13.89
C THR A 50 4.93 8.02 -15.30
N ILE A 51 4.84 6.74 -15.68
CA ILE A 51 4.37 6.29 -16.98
C ILE A 51 3.33 5.20 -16.77
N ASN A 52 2.14 5.41 -17.27
CA ASN A 52 1.01 4.50 -17.12
C ASN A 52 0.77 3.74 -18.44
N GLY A 53 1.12 2.47 -18.45
CA GLY A 53 0.96 1.54 -19.57
C GLY A 53 2.26 1.17 -20.26
N THR A 54 2.37 -0.11 -20.62
CA THR A 54 3.46 -0.63 -21.46
C THR A 54 3.46 0.09 -22.81
N ASN A 55 4.63 0.50 -23.29
CA ASN A 55 4.84 1.32 -24.48
C ASN A 55 4.28 2.76 -24.40
N ALA A 56 3.69 3.15 -23.26
CA ALA A 56 3.33 4.53 -23.01
C ALA A 56 4.58 5.40 -22.73
N SER A 57 4.42 6.69 -22.88
CA SER A 57 5.51 7.65 -22.67
C SER A 57 5.06 8.84 -21.86
N SER A 58 6.00 9.39 -21.10
CA SER A 58 5.88 10.69 -20.44
C SER A 58 7.12 11.53 -20.78
N SER A 59 7.19 12.76 -20.33
CA SER A 59 8.34 13.64 -20.62
C SER A 59 8.66 14.56 -19.47
N PHE A 60 9.90 14.99 -19.42
CA PHE A 60 10.38 16.03 -18.54
C PHE A 60 11.25 17.01 -19.32
N ILE A 61 11.51 18.19 -18.75
CA ILE A 61 12.37 19.23 -19.33
C ILE A 61 13.72 19.17 -18.62
N VAL A 62 14.79 19.17 -19.39
CA VAL A 62 16.14 19.45 -18.92
C VAL A 62 16.46 20.90 -19.24
N ASN A 63 16.74 21.70 -18.21
CA ASN A 63 17.19 23.06 -18.36
C ASN A 63 18.71 23.11 -18.13
N SER A 64 19.45 23.43 -19.19
CA SER A 64 20.91 23.52 -19.20
C SER A 64 21.41 24.93 -19.44
N GLU A 65 20.59 25.95 -19.21
CA GLU A 65 20.97 27.37 -19.47
C GLU A 65 22.19 27.80 -18.65
N ALA A 66 22.35 27.24 -17.44
CA ALA A 66 23.51 27.54 -16.59
C ALA A 66 24.77 26.72 -16.94
N LEU A 67 24.63 25.67 -17.79
CA LEU A 67 25.70 24.73 -18.14
C LEU A 67 26.30 25.10 -19.51
N LEU A 68 27.23 26.03 -19.55
CA LEU A 68 27.81 26.53 -20.80
C LEU A 68 28.87 25.57 -21.39
N GLY A 69 28.74 25.30 -22.68
CA GLY A 69 29.78 24.57 -23.44
C GLY A 69 29.90 23.07 -23.16
N LYS A 70 28.99 22.47 -22.41
CA LYS A 70 29.02 21.03 -22.06
C LYS A 70 27.77 20.33 -22.56
N GLU A 71 27.93 19.09 -23.01
CA GLU A 71 26.82 18.21 -23.35
C GLU A 71 26.32 17.45 -22.12
N ILE A 72 25.08 16.98 -22.17
CA ILE A 72 24.46 16.18 -21.12
C ILE A 72 24.13 14.80 -21.68
N THR A 73 24.69 13.77 -21.09
CA THR A 73 24.29 12.36 -21.38
C THR A 73 23.19 11.93 -20.45
N ILE A 74 22.20 11.19 -20.99
CA ILE A 74 21.03 10.71 -20.24
C ILE A 74 20.99 9.21 -20.31
N THR A 75 20.99 8.58 -19.14
CA THR A 75 20.93 7.10 -19.03
C THR A 75 19.62 6.69 -18.39
N ALA A 76 18.88 5.80 -19.06
CA ALA A 76 17.66 5.21 -18.54
C ALA A 76 17.94 3.94 -17.73
N PRO A 77 17.18 3.65 -16.69
CA PRO A 77 17.23 2.35 -16.00
C PRO A 77 16.59 1.24 -16.84
N ASN A 78 16.83 -0.02 -16.45
CA ASN A 78 16.22 -1.17 -17.12
C ASN A 78 14.70 -1.06 -17.18
N GLY A 79 14.12 -1.40 -18.33
CA GLY A 79 12.68 -1.33 -18.59
C GLY A 79 12.20 0.04 -19.07
N PHE A 80 13.11 1.02 -19.24
CA PHE A 80 12.79 2.34 -19.80
C PHE A 80 13.75 2.68 -20.93
N THR A 81 13.29 3.55 -21.84
CA THR A 81 14.12 4.23 -22.83
C THR A 81 13.91 5.73 -22.75
N VAL A 82 14.95 6.50 -23.07
CA VAL A 82 14.93 7.96 -23.11
C VAL A 82 15.30 8.46 -24.51
N THR A 83 14.70 9.55 -24.94
CA THR A 83 14.98 10.23 -26.21
C THR A 83 14.87 11.72 -26.03
N PRO A 84 15.92 12.52 -26.34
CA PRO A 84 17.26 12.09 -26.73
C PRO A 84 18.06 11.47 -25.56
N THR A 85 19.14 10.74 -25.88
CA THR A 85 20.12 10.23 -24.92
C THR A 85 21.27 11.20 -24.67
N VAL A 86 21.41 12.20 -25.54
CA VAL A 86 22.40 13.27 -25.43
C VAL A 86 21.74 14.59 -25.77
N ILE A 87 21.97 15.59 -24.95
CA ILE A 87 21.59 16.98 -25.17
C ILE A 87 22.89 17.74 -25.49
N ALA A 88 22.92 18.35 -26.67
CA ALA A 88 24.08 19.13 -27.10
C ALA A 88 24.34 20.34 -26.19
N ALA A 89 25.60 20.76 -26.12
CA ALA A 89 25.98 21.95 -25.41
C ALA A 89 25.20 23.20 -25.88
N ASN A 90 24.89 24.11 -24.96
CA ASN A 90 24.18 25.35 -25.21
C ASN A 90 22.77 25.21 -25.81
N SER A 91 22.11 24.06 -25.58
CA SER A 91 20.77 23.79 -26.10
C SER A 91 19.64 24.43 -25.30
N GLY A 92 19.92 24.99 -24.12
CA GLY A 92 18.93 25.58 -23.23
C GLY A 92 17.93 24.53 -22.71
N LYS A 93 16.63 24.82 -22.80
CA LYS A 93 15.56 23.90 -22.36
C LYS A 93 15.27 22.86 -23.40
N GLN A 94 15.42 21.57 -23.06
CA GLN A 94 15.17 20.45 -23.93
C GLN A 94 14.18 19.47 -23.32
N LYS A 95 13.21 19.03 -24.13
CA LYS A 95 12.21 18.03 -23.72
C LYS A 95 12.78 16.63 -23.95
N VAL A 96 12.77 15.81 -22.88
CA VAL A 96 13.20 14.42 -22.91
C VAL A 96 11.99 13.53 -22.77
N LYS A 97 11.77 12.67 -23.74
CA LYS A 97 10.72 11.64 -23.71
C LYS A 97 11.23 10.38 -23.02
N VAL A 98 10.44 9.82 -22.14
CA VAL A 98 10.70 8.54 -21.47
C VAL A 98 9.60 7.55 -21.83
N THR A 99 9.97 6.36 -22.27
CA THR A 99 9.03 5.28 -22.67
C THR A 99 9.23 4.09 -21.75
N LEU A 100 8.15 3.51 -21.26
CA LEU A 100 8.15 2.25 -20.51
C LEU A 100 8.11 1.07 -21.50
N ASN A 101 9.12 0.21 -21.45
CA ASN A 101 9.22 -1.00 -22.30
C ASN A 101 8.89 -2.29 -21.53
N SER A 102 8.63 -2.18 -20.22
CA SER A 102 8.36 -3.32 -19.36
C SER A 102 6.88 -3.65 -19.33
N THR A 103 6.53 -4.93 -19.32
CA THR A 103 5.17 -5.43 -19.10
C THR A 103 4.89 -5.73 -17.63
N LYS A 104 5.89 -5.58 -16.75
CA LYS A 104 5.72 -5.81 -15.32
C LYS A 104 4.71 -4.82 -14.74
N ARG A 105 3.96 -5.27 -13.75
CA ARG A 105 3.00 -4.42 -13.02
C ARG A 105 3.61 -3.10 -12.53
N LEU A 106 4.81 -3.16 -12.00
CA LEU A 106 5.59 -2.01 -11.57
C LEU A 106 7.05 -2.18 -12.00
N THR A 107 7.61 -1.14 -12.60
CA THR A 107 9.03 -1.02 -12.95
C THR A 107 9.53 0.30 -12.39
N GLU A 108 10.62 0.28 -11.65
CA GLU A 108 11.17 1.46 -10.99
C GLU A 108 12.64 1.65 -11.31
N GLY A 109 13.11 2.90 -11.25
CA GLY A 109 14.52 3.20 -11.41
C GLY A 109 14.83 4.69 -11.31
N LYS A 110 16.08 5.03 -11.63
CA LYS A 110 16.55 6.41 -11.71
C LYS A 110 17.09 6.69 -13.11
N ILE A 111 16.60 7.75 -13.73
CA ILE A 111 17.21 8.35 -14.90
C ILE A 111 18.38 9.20 -14.40
N ILE A 112 19.55 9.02 -14.99
CA ILE A 112 20.77 9.71 -14.63
C ILE A 112 21.11 10.69 -15.75
N LEU A 113 21.24 11.96 -15.39
CA LEU A 113 21.73 13.03 -16.26
C LEU A 113 23.16 13.34 -15.83
N ARG A 114 24.10 13.35 -16.76
CA ARG A 114 25.50 13.57 -16.48
C ARG A 114 26.10 14.59 -17.46
N SER A 115 26.82 15.56 -16.91
CA SER A 115 27.65 16.51 -17.68
C SER A 115 28.99 16.69 -16.98
N GLY A 116 30.05 16.10 -17.53
CA GLY A 116 31.33 16.02 -16.85
C GLY A 116 31.21 15.30 -15.49
N ASP A 117 31.53 16.02 -14.42
CA ASP A 117 31.43 15.53 -13.04
C ASP A 117 30.05 15.79 -12.39
N VAL A 118 29.24 16.65 -12.99
CA VAL A 118 27.89 16.98 -12.49
C VAL A 118 26.94 15.83 -12.78
N ARG A 119 26.12 15.45 -11.78
CA ARG A 119 25.08 14.41 -11.89
C ARG A 119 23.78 14.90 -11.31
N SER A 120 22.71 14.69 -12.04
CA SER A 120 21.33 14.88 -11.56
C SER A 120 20.53 13.61 -11.76
N TYR A 121 19.49 13.42 -10.94
CA TYR A 121 18.68 12.20 -10.92
C TYR A 121 17.20 12.53 -10.99
N LEU A 122 16.46 11.71 -11.71
CA LEU A 122 15.01 11.73 -11.77
C LEU A 122 14.51 10.32 -11.46
N LYS A 123 13.71 10.14 -10.41
CA LYS A 123 13.02 8.87 -10.16
C LYS A 123 12.01 8.62 -11.26
N VAL A 124 11.92 7.37 -11.72
CA VAL A 124 10.90 6.97 -12.69
C VAL A 124 10.18 5.71 -12.21
N LYS A 125 8.85 5.73 -12.33
CA LYS A 125 7.98 4.57 -12.08
C LYS A 125 7.12 4.32 -13.30
N GLY A 126 7.09 3.07 -13.76
CA GLY A 126 6.24 2.61 -14.83
C GLY A 126 5.22 1.58 -14.34
N TYR A 127 3.96 1.80 -14.64
CA TYR A 127 2.88 0.87 -14.33
C TYR A 127 2.43 0.16 -15.61
N GLY A 128 2.44 -1.19 -15.62
CA GLY A 128 2.05 -1.98 -16.79
C GLY A 128 0.60 -1.78 -17.21
N THR A 129 -0.27 -1.43 -16.27
CA THR A 129 -1.68 -1.09 -16.54
C THR A 129 -1.80 0.41 -16.83
N ALA A 130 -2.36 0.73 -17.99
CA ALA A 130 -2.65 2.12 -18.36
C ALA A 130 -3.94 2.59 -17.70
N LEU A 131 -3.87 3.65 -16.91
CA LEU A 131 -5.05 4.42 -16.56
C LEU A 131 -5.20 5.58 -17.55
N PRO A 132 -6.37 5.76 -18.18
CA PRO A 132 -6.61 6.92 -19.02
C PRO A 132 -6.52 8.19 -18.17
N VAL A 133 -5.93 9.24 -18.73
CA VAL A 133 -5.84 10.55 -18.08
C VAL A 133 -7.14 11.31 -18.34
N LYS A 134 -7.77 11.82 -17.28
CA LYS A 134 -8.97 12.61 -17.36
C LYS A 134 -9.01 13.66 -16.24
N ASP A 135 -9.30 14.90 -16.60
CA ASP A 135 -9.67 15.89 -15.61
C ASP A 135 -11.11 15.61 -15.15
N ILE A 136 -11.29 15.46 -13.86
CA ILE A 136 -12.62 15.26 -13.28
C ILE A 136 -13.28 16.62 -13.24
N ALA A 137 -14.16 16.87 -14.20
CA ALA A 137 -14.98 18.07 -14.22
C ALA A 137 -15.90 18.06 -13.01
N ALA A 138 -15.75 19.05 -12.20
CA ALA A 138 -16.34 19.11 -10.89
C ALA A 138 -17.86 19.40 -10.96
N SER A 139 -18.65 18.33 -10.93
CA SER A 139 -19.91 18.42 -10.19
C SER A 139 -19.68 17.75 -8.83
N PRO A 140 -19.12 18.48 -7.85
CA PRO A 140 -18.75 17.88 -6.59
C PRO A 140 -19.99 17.34 -5.87
N ALA A 141 -19.85 16.11 -5.36
CA ALA A 141 -20.87 15.52 -4.50
C ALA A 141 -20.98 16.28 -3.18
N TYR A 142 -19.87 16.86 -2.73
CA TYR A 142 -19.80 17.76 -1.59
C TYR A 142 -19.08 19.05 -2.02
N LYS A 143 -19.65 20.17 -1.70
CA LYS A 143 -19.09 21.51 -1.93
C LYS A 143 -18.56 22.08 -0.65
N LYS A 144 -17.66 23.05 -0.77
CA LYS A 144 -16.96 23.76 0.30
C LYS A 144 -17.69 23.79 1.65
N GLY A 145 -17.00 23.29 2.68
CA GLY A 145 -17.49 23.28 4.06
C GLY A 145 -16.49 22.61 5.00
N ASN A 146 -16.93 22.49 6.24
CA ASN A 146 -16.20 21.84 7.33
C ASN A 146 -17.10 20.87 8.10
N ASP A 147 -18.04 20.25 7.40
CA ASP A 147 -18.88 19.21 8.00
C ASP A 147 -17.99 18.07 8.51
N LYS A 148 -18.38 17.51 9.65
CA LYS A 148 -17.62 16.41 10.27
C LYS A 148 -17.71 15.12 9.47
N GLU A 149 -18.80 14.93 8.73
CA GLU A 149 -19.05 13.73 7.95
C GLU A 149 -19.84 14.04 6.68
N PHE A 150 -19.63 13.23 5.67
CA PHE A 150 -20.39 13.21 4.43
C PHE A 150 -20.41 11.79 3.89
N THR A 151 -21.55 11.34 3.42
CA THR A 151 -21.72 10.02 2.81
C THR A 151 -22.62 10.12 1.58
N LYS A 152 -22.22 9.46 0.51
CA LYS A 152 -23.03 9.31 -0.70
C LYS A 152 -22.94 7.87 -1.21
N ALA A 153 -24.11 7.29 -1.56
CA ALA A 153 -24.17 6.02 -2.29
C ALA A 153 -23.79 6.21 -3.75
N PHE A 154 -23.32 5.14 -4.38
CA PHE A 154 -23.03 5.08 -5.81
C PHE A 154 -23.49 3.75 -6.40
N THR A 155 -23.56 3.67 -7.73
CA THR A 155 -23.98 2.46 -8.43
C THR A 155 -22.76 1.63 -8.84
N PRO A 156 -22.70 0.33 -8.48
CA PRO A 156 -21.63 -0.55 -8.93
C PRO A 156 -21.49 -0.59 -10.45
N ASN A 157 -20.26 -0.59 -10.95
CA ASN A 157 -19.98 -0.74 -12.36
C ASN A 157 -18.68 -1.52 -12.61
N SER A 158 -18.49 -1.98 -13.84
CA SER A 158 -17.32 -2.74 -14.27
C SER A 158 -16.15 -1.90 -14.81
N LYS A 159 -16.24 -0.57 -14.76
CA LYS A 159 -15.23 0.34 -15.33
C LYS A 159 -14.29 0.90 -14.27
N GLY A 160 -14.65 0.77 -12.99
CA GLY A 160 -13.95 1.39 -11.89
C GLY A 160 -14.47 2.78 -11.54
N TYR A 161 -13.77 3.46 -10.66
CA TYR A 161 -14.19 4.72 -10.05
C TYR A 161 -13.01 5.66 -9.89
N THR A 162 -13.27 6.95 -9.89
CA THR A 162 -12.27 7.95 -9.50
C THR A 162 -12.85 8.86 -8.43
N ILE A 163 -12.28 8.82 -7.24
CA ILE A 163 -12.61 9.72 -6.14
C ILE A 163 -11.56 10.81 -6.12
N GLU A 164 -12.01 12.06 -6.06
CA GLU A 164 -11.13 13.21 -5.96
C GLU A 164 -11.66 14.20 -4.94
N PHE A 165 -10.76 14.79 -4.18
CA PHE A 165 -11.09 15.83 -3.22
C PHE A 165 -9.94 16.82 -3.07
N LYS A 166 -10.28 18.05 -2.73
CA LYS A 166 -9.33 19.10 -2.42
C LYS A 166 -9.55 19.58 -1.00
N ILE A 167 -8.52 19.47 -0.20
CA ILE A 167 -8.56 19.74 1.24
C ILE A 167 -7.33 20.51 1.70
N LYS A 168 -7.48 21.22 2.81
CA LYS A 168 -6.39 21.89 3.51
C LYS A 168 -6.24 21.32 4.92
N THR A 169 -5.06 20.75 5.20
CA THR A 169 -4.68 20.16 6.50
C THR A 169 -3.38 20.79 7.00
N ASP A 170 -3.38 22.13 7.14
CA ASP A 170 -2.19 22.95 7.36
C ASP A 170 -1.72 23.03 8.81
N ASP A 171 -2.45 22.50 9.77
CA ASP A 171 -2.04 22.42 11.16
C ASP A 171 -2.16 21.00 11.74
N SER A 172 -1.55 20.76 12.89
CA SER A 172 -1.49 19.44 13.52
C SER A 172 -2.83 18.93 14.06
N GLU A 173 -3.84 19.79 14.20
CA GLU A 173 -5.17 19.42 14.67
C GLU A 173 -6.11 19.08 13.51
N LYS A 174 -5.71 19.40 12.27
CA LYS A 174 -6.50 19.13 11.09
C LYS A 174 -6.21 17.75 10.51
N SER A 175 -7.28 17.00 10.30
CA SER A 175 -7.24 15.67 9.70
C SER A 175 -8.45 15.42 8.82
N PHE A 176 -8.29 14.57 7.84
CA PHE A 176 -9.32 14.15 6.90
C PHE A 176 -9.31 12.64 6.72
N TYR A 177 -10.46 12.01 6.86
CA TYR A 177 -10.61 10.55 6.82
C TYR A 177 -11.57 10.14 5.69
N PRO A 178 -11.12 10.13 4.44
CA PRO A 178 -11.92 9.66 3.32
C PRO A 178 -12.05 8.15 3.34
N TYR A 179 -13.19 7.66 2.89
CA TYR A 179 -13.45 6.23 2.74
C TYR A 179 -14.19 5.90 1.46
N PHE A 180 -14.04 4.66 1.04
CA PHE A 180 -14.74 4.02 -0.06
C PHE A 180 -15.04 2.58 0.30
N VAL A 181 -16.24 2.10 -0.05
CA VAL A 181 -16.61 0.69 0.06
C VAL A 181 -17.48 0.30 -1.13
N ASN A 182 -17.15 -0.84 -1.76
CA ASN A 182 -17.96 -1.41 -2.84
C ASN A 182 -18.93 -2.49 -2.32
N GLU A 183 -19.75 -3.04 -3.21
CA GLU A 183 -20.76 -4.06 -2.90
C GLU A 183 -20.19 -5.39 -2.38
N LYS A 184 -18.89 -5.62 -2.57
CA LYS A 184 -18.18 -6.82 -2.09
C LYS A 184 -17.52 -6.60 -0.73
N GLY A 185 -17.68 -5.42 -0.13
CA GLY A 185 -16.99 -5.07 1.11
C GLY A 185 -15.52 -4.73 0.93
N TYR A 186 -15.03 -4.59 -0.30
CA TYR A 186 -13.68 -4.08 -0.54
C TYR A 186 -13.69 -2.57 -0.52
N GLY A 187 -12.67 -2.01 0.08
CA GLY A 187 -12.60 -0.57 0.19
C GLY A 187 -11.38 -0.13 0.94
N PHE A 188 -11.37 1.14 1.30
CA PHE A 188 -10.35 1.74 2.15
C PHE A 188 -10.96 2.78 3.08
N LYS A 189 -10.30 3.01 4.19
CA LYS A 189 -10.38 4.22 4.98
C LYS A 189 -8.97 4.81 5.00
N ALA A 190 -8.83 6.01 4.48
CA ALA A 190 -7.55 6.72 4.53
C ALA A 190 -7.55 7.74 5.67
N TYR A 191 -6.38 8.27 5.98
CA TYR A 191 -6.22 9.47 6.79
C TYR A 191 -5.21 10.38 6.12
N ILE A 192 -5.46 11.67 6.22
CA ILE A 192 -4.59 12.73 5.71
C ILE A 192 -4.46 13.76 6.81
N THR A 193 -3.24 14.07 7.20
CA THR A 193 -2.90 15.05 8.22
C THR A 193 -1.97 16.11 7.64
N SER A 194 -1.52 17.06 8.46
CA SER A 194 -0.52 18.06 8.07
C SER A 194 0.82 17.45 7.60
N ASN A 195 1.12 16.21 7.98
CA ASN A 195 2.44 15.62 7.75
C ASN A 195 2.45 14.34 6.93
N GLU A 196 1.30 13.71 6.69
CA GLU A 196 1.26 12.38 6.11
C GLU A 196 -0.06 12.03 5.43
N ILE A 197 0.00 11.04 4.56
CA ILE A 197 -1.14 10.29 4.03
C ILE A 197 -0.94 8.81 4.32
N GLY A 198 -1.98 8.13 4.79
CA GLY A 198 -1.94 6.70 5.06
C GLY A 198 -3.27 6.01 4.88
N LEU A 199 -3.26 4.69 4.93
CA LEU A 199 -4.45 3.86 4.91
C LEU A 199 -4.56 3.09 6.23
N PHE A 200 -5.77 3.00 6.77
CA PHE A 200 -6.02 2.11 7.89
C PHE A 200 -5.98 0.66 7.42
N ASN A 201 -5.13 -0.11 8.04
CA ASN A 201 -5.23 -1.56 7.96
C ASN A 201 -6.45 -1.98 8.80
N ALA A 202 -7.44 -2.59 8.16
CA ALA A 202 -8.67 -3.04 8.84
C ALA A 202 -8.39 -4.00 9.99
N TYR A 203 -7.32 -4.75 9.85
CA TYR A 203 -6.92 -5.81 10.75
C TYR A 203 -6.26 -5.31 12.04
N LYS A 204 -5.25 -4.46 11.93
CA LYS A 204 -4.46 -4.02 13.09
C LYS A 204 -4.91 -2.70 13.70
N LYS A 205 -5.84 -2.00 13.07
CA LYS A 205 -6.11 -0.58 13.32
C LYS A 205 -4.85 0.30 13.18
N GLU A 206 -3.81 -0.25 12.58
CA GLU A 206 -2.59 0.48 12.27
C GLU A 206 -2.76 1.26 10.99
N ILE A 207 -2.09 2.38 10.95
CA ILE A 207 -2.04 3.25 9.79
C ILE A 207 -0.84 2.81 8.97
N THR A 208 -1.07 2.36 7.74
CA THR A 208 0.00 2.18 6.76
C THR A 208 0.19 3.48 6.00
N ASN A 209 1.42 3.94 5.91
CA ASN A 209 1.73 5.12 5.10
C ASN A 209 2.14 4.64 3.69
N PRO A 210 1.30 4.82 2.66
CA PRO A 210 1.61 4.35 1.31
C PRO A 210 2.84 5.03 0.72
N ALA A 211 3.17 6.26 1.14
CA ALA A 211 4.38 6.94 0.70
C ALA A 211 5.67 6.29 1.20
N THR A 212 5.60 5.44 2.21
CA THR A 212 6.74 4.76 2.84
C THR A 212 6.69 3.24 2.67
N ASN A 213 5.81 2.70 1.82
CA ASN A 213 5.59 1.26 1.66
C ASN A 213 5.33 0.53 2.99
N GLY A 214 4.54 1.15 3.86
CA GLY A 214 4.13 0.56 5.14
C GLY A 214 5.19 0.55 6.24
N LYS A 215 6.36 1.17 6.03
CA LYS A 215 7.35 1.33 7.11
C LYS A 215 6.94 2.47 8.02
N ALA A 216 6.49 2.15 9.21
CA ALA A 216 6.28 3.12 10.27
C ALA A 216 7.58 3.91 10.50
N GLY A 217 7.54 5.23 10.33
CA GLY A 217 8.69 6.12 10.54
C GLY A 217 9.58 6.35 9.32
N GLY A 218 9.23 5.86 8.13
CA GLY A 218 9.90 6.25 6.89
C GLY A 218 9.69 7.74 6.59
N LYS A 219 10.75 8.44 6.20
CA LYS A 219 10.78 9.90 6.03
C LYS A 219 10.18 10.42 4.73
N GLY A 220 9.28 9.70 4.09
CA GLY A 220 8.53 10.18 2.92
C GLY A 220 7.33 11.03 3.36
N LYS A 221 7.57 12.11 4.08
CA LYS A 221 6.52 13.00 4.56
C LYS A 221 6.07 13.90 3.43
N PHE A 222 4.80 13.81 3.06
CA PHE A 222 4.14 14.89 2.34
C PHE A 222 3.86 16.01 3.34
N TYR A 223 4.52 17.13 3.15
CA TYR A 223 4.24 18.31 3.95
C TYR A 223 2.96 18.96 3.41
N ASN A 224 1.87 18.77 4.15
CA ASN A 224 0.58 19.40 3.85
C ASN A 224 0.40 20.69 4.65
N ASN A 225 1.43 21.10 5.40
CA ASN A 225 1.45 22.28 6.26
C ASN A 225 2.10 23.50 5.59
N ASP A 226 2.00 23.58 4.28
CA ASP A 226 2.51 24.71 3.48
C ASP A 226 1.49 25.84 3.29
N GLY A 227 0.36 25.77 3.97
CA GLY A 227 -0.72 26.75 3.89
C GLY A 227 -1.61 26.60 2.65
N GLN A 228 -1.38 25.58 1.82
CA GLN A 228 -2.13 25.32 0.59
C GLN A 228 -3.16 24.21 0.78
N ALA A 229 -4.18 24.23 -0.08
CA ALA A 229 -5.07 23.10 -0.24
C ALA A 229 -4.55 22.17 -1.35
N HIS A 230 -4.52 20.88 -1.07
CA HIS A 230 -3.99 19.86 -1.98
C HIS A 230 -5.08 19.00 -2.57
N ILE A 231 -4.88 18.56 -3.81
CA ILE A 231 -5.78 17.66 -4.52
C ILE A 231 -5.30 16.22 -4.33
N TYR A 232 -6.18 15.38 -3.81
CA TYR A 232 -5.96 13.95 -3.67
C TYR A 232 -6.91 13.20 -4.61
N ARG A 233 -6.37 12.19 -5.29
CA ARG A 233 -7.16 11.33 -6.17
C ARG A 233 -6.89 9.86 -5.87
N PHE A 234 -7.96 9.08 -5.81
CA PHE A 234 -7.95 7.62 -5.71
C PHE A 234 -8.65 7.09 -6.96
N ALA A 235 -7.88 6.53 -7.90
CA ALA A 235 -8.41 5.87 -9.08
C ALA A 235 -8.51 4.38 -8.82
N ILE A 236 -9.74 3.85 -8.73
CA ILE A 236 -10.04 2.48 -8.31
C ILE A 236 -10.39 1.67 -9.54
N THR A 237 -9.55 0.71 -9.88
CA THR A 237 -9.71 -0.17 -11.04
C THR A 237 -10.69 -1.31 -10.78
N PRO A 238 -11.25 -1.93 -11.84
CA PRO A 238 -12.17 -3.07 -11.70
C PRO A 238 -11.58 -4.29 -10.98
N ASP A 239 -10.26 -4.44 -11.03
CA ASP A 239 -9.49 -5.47 -10.32
C ASP A 239 -9.17 -5.12 -8.86
N ASN A 240 -9.89 -4.15 -8.29
CA ASN A 240 -9.80 -3.74 -6.89
C ASN A 240 -8.44 -3.16 -6.49
N ARG A 241 -7.80 -2.41 -7.37
CA ARG A 241 -6.60 -1.63 -7.06
C ARG A 241 -6.92 -0.14 -7.04
N ALA A 242 -6.48 0.55 -6.00
CA ALA A 242 -6.53 2.00 -5.90
C ALA A 242 -5.15 2.60 -6.23
N PHE A 243 -5.08 3.45 -7.24
CA PHE A 243 -3.93 4.30 -7.53
C PHE A 243 -4.13 5.63 -6.83
N ILE A 244 -3.19 6.03 -6.02
CA ILE A 244 -3.28 7.21 -5.14
C ILE A 244 -2.38 8.30 -5.69
N TYR A 245 -2.94 9.50 -5.85
CA TYR A 245 -2.23 10.68 -6.33
C TYR A 245 -2.42 11.85 -5.36
N ARG A 246 -1.41 12.70 -5.28
CA ARG A 246 -1.47 14.03 -4.65
C ARG A 246 -0.94 15.07 -5.63
N ASP A 247 -1.73 16.08 -5.94
CA ASP A 247 -1.38 17.15 -6.89
C ASP A 247 -0.86 16.62 -8.24
N GLY A 248 -1.49 15.56 -8.76
CA GLY A 248 -1.09 14.89 -9.99
C GLY A 248 0.11 13.96 -9.87
N ILE A 249 0.78 13.91 -8.73
CA ILE A 249 1.96 13.07 -8.49
C ILE A 249 1.51 11.76 -7.84
N PRO A 250 1.88 10.59 -8.38
CA PRO A 250 1.56 9.32 -7.76
C PRO A 250 2.21 9.14 -6.39
N VAL A 251 1.42 8.74 -5.44
CA VAL A 251 1.87 8.41 -4.08
C VAL A 251 2.13 6.91 -3.99
N ASP A 252 1.12 6.10 -4.33
CA ASP A 252 1.20 4.64 -4.26
C ASP A 252 0.09 3.98 -5.10
N SER A 253 0.14 2.64 -5.17
CA SER A 253 -0.98 1.82 -5.62
C SER A 253 -1.18 0.65 -4.67
N VAL A 254 -2.40 0.49 -4.17
CA VAL A 254 -2.75 -0.53 -3.18
C VAL A 254 -3.92 -1.38 -3.66
N ARG A 255 -3.97 -2.63 -3.25
CA ARG A 255 -5.15 -3.47 -3.44
C ARG A 255 -6.16 -3.14 -2.35
N ILE A 256 -7.35 -2.67 -2.71
CA ILE A 256 -8.37 -2.30 -1.73
C ILE A 256 -8.94 -3.50 -0.96
N ILE A 257 -8.75 -4.70 -1.49
CA ILE A 257 -9.09 -5.96 -0.81
C ILE A 257 -8.29 -6.16 0.49
N ASP A 258 -7.09 -5.58 0.58
CA ASP A 258 -6.25 -5.63 1.77
C ASP A 258 -6.71 -4.64 2.87
N TYR A 259 -7.60 -3.71 2.51
CA TYR A 259 -8.10 -2.64 3.37
C TYR A 259 -9.62 -2.72 3.51
N ALA A 260 -10.10 -3.83 4.08
CA ALA A 260 -11.53 -4.01 4.32
C ALA A 260 -12.11 -2.84 5.14
N PRO A 261 -13.32 -2.37 4.81
CA PRO A 261 -13.95 -1.28 5.55
C PRO A 261 -14.23 -1.69 6.99
N GLN A 262 -14.35 -0.69 7.85
CA GLN A 262 -14.72 -0.91 9.24
C GLN A 262 -16.13 -1.52 9.30
N PRO A 263 -16.45 -2.37 10.30
CA PRO A 263 -17.74 -3.04 10.41
C PRO A 263 -18.96 -2.12 10.42
N ASN A 264 -18.80 -0.86 10.84
CA ASN A 264 -19.88 0.13 10.84
C ASN A 264 -20.33 0.56 9.43
N PHE A 265 -19.58 0.20 8.37
CA PHE A 265 -20.00 0.40 6.99
C PHE A 265 -20.81 -0.78 6.42
N ALA A 266 -20.84 -1.93 7.12
CA ALA A 266 -21.59 -3.09 6.72
C ALA A 266 -23.06 -2.99 7.10
N GLU A 267 -23.91 -3.61 6.31
CA GLU A 267 -25.31 -3.83 6.68
C GLU A 267 -25.39 -4.84 7.84
N LYS A 268 -26.40 -4.70 8.69
CA LYS A 268 -26.61 -5.64 9.83
C LYS A 268 -27.15 -7.00 9.37
N VAL A 269 -27.83 -7.02 8.25
CA VAL A 269 -28.40 -8.25 7.66
C VAL A 269 -27.47 -8.72 6.54
N GLY A 270 -27.21 -10.02 6.53
CA GLY A 270 -26.33 -10.63 5.55
C GLY A 270 -27.03 -11.62 4.63
N LYS A 271 -26.23 -12.26 3.78
CA LYS A 271 -26.65 -13.33 2.89
C LYS A 271 -25.75 -14.56 3.13
N PRO A 272 -26.28 -15.78 3.10
CA PRO A 272 -25.47 -16.98 3.11
C PRO A 272 -24.47 -16.96 1.96
N VAL A 273 -23.21 -17.30 2.25
CA VAL A 273 -22.12 -17.33 1.28
C VAL A 273 -21.34 -18.63 1.44
N GLU A 274 -20.95 -19.21 0.32
CA GLU A 274 -20.23 -20.48 0.32
C GLU A 274 -18.81 -20.35 0.90
N ASN A 275 -18.13 -19.23 0.62
CA ASN A 275 -16.82 -18.93 1.21
C ASN A 275 -16.68 -17.43 1.45
N LEU A 276 -16.44 -17.05 2.70
CA LEU A 276 -16.23 -15.68 3.14
C LEU A 276 -14.76 -15.26 3.07
N LEU A 277 -13.84 -16.23 2.93
CA LEU A 277 -12.41 -15.94 2.86
C LEU A 277 -12.04 -15.43 1.47
N LYS A 278 -11.11 -14.49 1.46
CA LYS A 278 -10.46 -13.94 0.26
C LYS A 278 -9.23 -14.79 -0.05
N ASN A 279 -8.98 -15.04 -1.34
CA ASN A 279 -7.84 -15.85 -1.78
C ASN A 279 -7.64 -17.14 -0.95
N PRO A 280 -8.66 -18.02 -0.89
CA PRO A 280 -8.68 -19.14 0.04
C PRO A 280 -7.73 -20.29 -0.36
N ASN A 281 -7.30 -20.29 -1.61
CA ASN A 281 -6.39 -21.27 -2.22
C ASN A 281 -5.00 -20.72 -2.54
N PHE A 282 -4.68 -19.50 -2.07
CA PHE A 282 -3.37 -18.84 -2.22
C PHE A 282 -2.90 -18.60 -3.67
N GLU A 283 -3.80 -18.66 -4.65
CA GLU A 283 -3.49 -18.39 -6.08
C GLU A 283 -3.51 -16.90 -6.43
N GLY A 284 -3.86 -16.04 -5.48
CA GLY A 284 -3.79 -14.58 -5.63
C GLY A 284 -2.36 -14.04 -5.59
N GLU A 285 -2.24 -12.73 -5.70
CA GLU A 285 -0.92 -12.09 -5.65
C GLU A 285 -0.25 -12.20 -4.28
N PHE A 286 1.06 -12.39 -4.29
CA PHE A 286 1.89 -12.34 -3.09
C PHE A 286 3.20 -11.58 -3.35
N ASP A 287 3.79 -11.03 -2.29
CA ASP A 287 5.07 -10.35 -2.35
C ASP A 287 6.12 -11.12 -1.54
N ILE A 288 7.31 -11.23 -2.11
CA ILE A 288 8.47 -11.84 -1.44
C ILE A 288 9.44 -10.72 -1.06
N ASN A 289 9.87 -10.70 0.19
CA ASN A 289 10.93 -9.81 0.63
C ASN A 289 12.24 -10.16 -0.10
N PRO A 290 12.87 -9.22 -0.83
CA PRO A 290 14.04 -9.52 -1.66
C PRO A 290 15.28 -9.90 -0.84
N GLU A 291 15.37 -9.49 0.41
CA GLU A 291 16.50 -9.76 1.30
C GLU A 291 16.37 -11.11 1.98
N THR A 292 15.20 -11.40 2.56
CA THR A 292 14.97 -12.61 3.36
C THR A 292 14.45 -13.78 2.53
N LYS A 293 13.93 -13.54 1.31
CA LYS A 293 13.25 -14.51 0.45
C LYS A 293 11.97 -15.09 1.06
N LEU A 294 11.47 -14.49 2.13
CA LEU A 294 10.23 -14.90 2.79
C LEU A 294 9.05 -14.11 2.22
N VAL A 295 7.86 -14.70 2.31
CA VAL A 295 6.62 -14.02 1.94
C VAL A 295 6.38 -12.88 2.93
N SER A 296 6.22 -11.69 2.40
CA SER A 296 5.93 -10.48 3.19
C SER A 296 4.46 -10.09 3.13
N ARG A 297 3.74 -10.56 2.11
CA ARG A 297 2.32 -10.30 1.92
C ARG A 297 1.68 -11.36 1.05
N VAL A 298 0.44 -11.72 1.37
CA VAL A 298 -0.44 -12.56 0.55
C VAL A 298 -1.76 -11.81 0.37
N GLU A 299 -2.31 -11.83 -0.84
CA GLU A 299 -3.59 -11.17 -1.11
C GLU A 299 -4.69 -11.65 -0.17
N GLY A 300 -5.34 -10.71 0.51
CA GLY A 300 -6.44 -11.00 1.43
C GLY A 300 -6.01 -11.57 2.78
N TRP A 301 -4.75 -11.91 2.98
CA TRP A 301 -4.24 -12.48 4.23
C TRP A 301 -3.17 -11.59 4.87
N ASP A 302 -3.22 -11.51 6.20
CA ASP A 302 -2.16 -10.92 6.99
C ASP A 302 -1.17 -12.01 7.39
N VAL A 303 0.09 -11.78 7.06
CA VAL A 303 1.21 -12.63 7.42
C VAL A 303 1.96 -11.95 8.55
N VAL A 304 1.86 -12.48 9.77
CA VAL A 304 2.60 -11.93 10.91
C VAL A 304 3.98 -12.58 10.96
N ILE A 305 4.95 -11.82 10.50
CA ILE A 305 6.37 -12.11 10.66
C ILE A 305 6.79 -11.40 11.93
N SER A 306 6.67 -12.07 13.08
CA SER A 306 6.97 -11.46 14.36
C SER A 306 8.46 -11.10 14.50
N ASP A 307 9.33 -11.95 14.02
CA ASP A 307 10.77 -11.78 13.91
C ASP A 307 11.27 -12.91 13.01
N ARG A 308 12.18 -12.63 12.09
CA ARG A 308 12.80 -13.67 11.25
C ARG A 308 13.46 -14.82 12.06
N TRP A 309 13.63 -14.63 13.35
CA TRP A 309 14.15 -15.63 14.28
C TRP A 309 13.09 -16.59 14.84
N ASN A 310 11.80 -16.31 14.63
CA ASN A 310 10.70 -17.05 15.25
C ASN A 310 9.90 -17.91 14.29
N SER A 311 9.67 -17.41 13.08
CA SER A 311 8.92 -18.17 12.06
C SER A 311 9.34 -17.76 10.64
N GLU A 312 9.12 -18.67 9.70
CA GLU A 312 9.31 -18.44 8.27
C GLU A 312 8.01 -18.76 7.54
N GLN A 313 7.65 -17.95 6.54
CA GLN A 313 6.46 -18.14 5.74
C GLN A 313 6.86 -18.24 4.26
N GLN A 314 6.28 -19.20 3.55
CA GLN A 314 6.58 -19.45 2.16
C GLN A 314 5.31 -19.81 1.39
N ILE A 315 5.26 -19.42 0.11
CA ILE A 315 4.35 -19.99 -0.88
C ILE A 315 5.13 -21.08 -1.61
N LEU A 316 4.59 -22.28 -1.62
CA LEU A 316 5.20 -23.43 -2.25
C LEU A 316 4.27 -23.99 -3.31
N PRO A 317 4.80 -24.62 -4.38
CA PRO A 317 4.01 -25.49 -5.23
C PRO A 317 3.40 -26.62 -4.39
N GLU A 318 2.17 -27.02 -4.71
CA GLU A 318 1.52 -28.14 -4.04
C GLU A 318 2.21 -29.45 -4.41
N GLU A 319 2.41 -30.29 -3.40
CA GLU A 319 2.86 -31.67 -3.57
C GLU A 319 1.72 -32.62 -3.24
N ILE A 320 1.17 -33.26 -4.27
CA ILE A 320 0.17 -34.33 -4.12
C ILE A 320 0.83 -35.65 -4.55
N ASP A 321 0.86 -36.64 -3.68
CA ASP A 321 1.37 -38.01 -3.95
C ASP A 321 2.76 -38.07 -4.61
N ASN A 322 3.72 -37.22 -4.14
CA ASN A 322 5.06 -37.04 -4.67
C ASN A 322 5.10 -36.43 -6.09
N ASN A 323 3.99 -35.96 -6.60
CA ASN A 323 3.93 -35.17 -7.82
C ASN A 323 3.74 -33.70 -7.44
N GLN A 324 4.59 -32.84 -7.98
CA GLN A 324 4.55 -31.40 -7.70
C GLN A 324 3.68 -30.72 -8.76
N ASP A 325 2.56 -30.15 -8.34
CA ASP A 325 1.76 -29.27 -9.18
C ASP A 325 2.29 -27.84 -9.10
N LEU A 326 2.96 -27.39 -10.14
CA LEU A 326 3.57 -26.07 -10.21
C LEU A 326 2.55 -24.95 -10.43
N ASP A 327 1.34 -25.29 -10.85
CA ASP A 327 0.27 -24.34 -11.12
C ASP A 327 -0.64 -24.11 -9.89
N ASN A 328 -0.49 -24.94 -8.85
CA ASN A 328 -1.23 -24.84 -7.59
C ASN A 328 -0.26 -24.50 -6.45
N HIS A 329 -0.68 -23.60 -5.55
CA HIS A 329 0.16 -23.09 -4.47
C HIS A 329 -0.44 -23.41 -3.11
N VAL A 330 0.44 -23.67 -2.15
CA VAL A 330 0.09 -23.83 -0.74
C VAL A 330 0.86 -22.83 0.10
N PHE A 331 0.28 -22.39 1.21
CA PHE A 331 0.98 -21.56 2.17
C PHE A 331 1.63 -22.40 3.23
N GLU A 332 2.94 -22.25 3.45
CA GLU A 332 3.67 -22.91 4.52
C GLU A 332 4.08 -21.94 5.62
N ILE A 333 3.76 -22.29 6.87
CA ILE A 333 4.22 -21.62 8.07
C ILE A 333 5.12 -22.60 8.82
N ARG A 334 6.34 -22.20 9.18
CA ARG A 334 7.23 -23.02 9.98
C ARG A 334 7.95 -22.19 11.06
N PRO A 335 8.21 -22.78 12.25
CA PRO A 335 9.07 -22.12 13.24
C PRO A 335 10.47 -21.98 12.66
N TYR A 336 11.16 -20.90 13.00
CA TYR A 336 12.55 -20.74 12.62
C TYR A 336 13.42 -21.74 13.40
N LYS A 337 14.25 -22.50 12.68
CA LYS A 337 15.02 -23.64 13.23
C LYS A 337 15.93 -23.34 14.41
N TRP A 338 16.33 -22.10 14.60
CA TRP A 338 17.23 -21.67 15.66
C TRP A 338 16.55 -20.86 16.75
N ALA A 339 15.27 -20.55 16.60
CA ALA A 339 14.58 -19.70 17.55
C ALA A 339 14.21 -20.45 18.81
N ALA A 340 14.75 -20.02 19.92
CA ALA A 340 14.20 -20.30 21.24
C ALA A 340 13.01 -19.39 21.58
N GLY A 341 12.46 -18.68 20.58
CA GLY A 341 11.49 -17.61 20.74
C GLY A 341 10.09 -18.03 21.15
N TRP A 342 9.32 -17.06 21.60
CA TRP A 342 7.98 -17.21 22.20
C TRP A 342 6.85 -16.89 21.22
N SER A 343 7.14 -16.46 20.01
CA SER A 343 6.13 -16.03 19.04
C SER A 343 5.81 -17.10 18.04
N ASP A 344 4.53 -17.27 17.79
CA ASP A 344 3.98 -18.16 16.79
C ASP A 344 4.05 -17.48 15.41
N GLY A 345 4.30 -18.25 14.35
CA GLY A 345 4.04 -17.83 12.99
C GLY A 345 2.53 -17.83 12.77
N ILE A 346 2.00 -16.78 12.18
CA ILE A 346 0.55 -16.61 12.03
C ILE A 346 0.22 -16.17 10.61
N LEU A 347 -0.67 -16.93 9.97
CA LEU A 347 -1.42 -16.55 8.79
C LEU A 347 -2.85 -16.29 9.22
N MET A 348 -3.42 -15.13 8.89
CA MET A 348 -4.76 -14.81 9.38
C MET A 348 -5.55 -13.90 8.46
N GLN A 349 -6.87 -13.97 8.61
CA GLN A 349 -7.80 -13.08 7.94
C GLN A 349 -8.92 -12.66 8.89
N VAL A 350 -9.24 -11.37 8.89
CA VAL A 350 -10.42 -10.86 9.62
C VAL A 350 -11.60 -10.81 8.67
N VAL A 351 -12.73 -11.31 9.13
CA VAL A 351 -13.97 -11.42 8.37
C VAL A 351 -15.11 -10.75 9.13
N ASP A 352 -15.84 -9.88 8.42
CA ASP A 352 -17.06 -9.30 8.96
C ASP A 352 -18.16 -10.35 9.04
N VAL A 353 -18.79 -10.47 10.20
CA VAL A 353 -19.78 -11.48 10.49
C VAL A 353 -21.07 -10.89 11.05
N VAL A 354 -22.14 -11.65 10.98
CA VAL A 354 -23.42 -11.31 11.60
C VAL A 354 -23.45 -11.87 13.02
N PRO A 355 -23.87 -11.09 14.04
CA PRO A 355 -24.00 -11.58 15.40
C PRO A 355 -25.03 -12.73 15.52
N ASN A 356 -24.79 -13.66 16.46
CA ASN A 356 -25.64 -14.83 16.76
C ASN A 356 -25.85 -15.78 15.57
N GLU A 357 -24.89 -15.85 14.65
CA GLU A 357 -24.91 -16.73 13.48
C GLU A 357 -23.83 -17.81 13.57
N ASN A 358 -24.09 -18.93 12.88
CA ASN A 358 -23.16 -20.05 12.82
C ASN A 358 -22.24 -19.95 11.62
N TYR A 359 -20.97 -20.24 11.85
CA TYR A 359 -19.91 -20.29 10.85
C TYR A 359 -19.16 -21.60 10.93
N THR A 360 -18.80 -22.15 9.77
CA THR A 360 -17.98 -23.35 9.69
C THR A 360 -16.68 -23.01 8.96
N LEU A 361 -15.55 -23.15 9.66
CA LEU A 361 -14.22 -23.05 9.05
C LEU A 361 -13.73 -24.46 8.70
N SER A 362 -13.28 -24.64 7.47
CA SER A 362 -12.56 -25.82 7.05
C SER A 362 -11.34 -25.43 6.21
N ALA A 363 -10.33 -26.31 6.21
CA ALA A 363 -9.14 -26.13 5.38
C ALA A 363 -8.49 -27.49 5.13
N LEU A 364 -7.78 -27.62 4.02
CA LEU A 364 -6.88 -28.73 3.76
C LEU A 364 -5.54 -28.41 4.43
N LEU A 365 -5.13 -29.24 5.40
CA LEU A 365 -3.97 -28.98 6.24
C LEU A 365 -3.03 -30.18 6.27
N LYS A 366 -1.71 -29.91 6.43
CA LYS A 366 -0.67 -30.91 6.57
C LYS A 366 0.41 -30.43 7.52
N GLY A 367 0.92 -31.30 8.37
CA GLY A 367 2.00 -31.01 9.32
C GLY A 367 1.53 -30.76 10.75
N GLY A 368 2.17 -29.83 11.45
CA GLY A 368 1.81 -29.44 12.82
C GLY A 368 2.42 -30.30 13.92
N ILE A 369 3.30 -31.24 13.60
CA ILE A 369 3.98 -32.11 14.56
C ILE A 369 5.48 -31.88 14.53
N ALA A 370 6.06 -31.52 15.67
CA ALA A 370 7.50 -31.57 15.89
C ALA A 370 7.89 -33.02 16.23
N LYS A 371 8.35 -33.79 15.24
CA LYS A 371 8.47 -35.25 15.29
C LYS A 371 9.39 -35.77 16.39
N LYS A 372 10.51 -35.09 16.62
CA LYS A 372 11.51 -35.50 17.63
C LYS A 372 10.97 -35.46 19.06
N GLU A 373 10.13 -34.48 19.35
CA GLU A 373 9.54 -34.30 20.67
C GLU A 373 8.07 -34.74 20.73
N GLY A 374 7.48 -35.13 19.60
CA GLY A 374 6.06 -35.50 19.50
C GLY A 374 5.11 -34.33 19.86
N LYS A 375 5.61 -33.11 19.80
CA LYS A 375 4.86 -31.92 20.23
C LYS A 375 3.96 -31.40 19.12
N LEU A 376 2.68 -31.19 19.43
CA LEU A 376 1.75 -30.52 18.54
C LEU A 376 2.10 -29.02 18.50
N THR A 377 2.25 -28.50 17.29
CA THR A 377 2.66 -27.11 17.05
C THR A 377 1.66 -26.35 16.17
N GLY A 378 0.89 -27.05 15.34
CA GLY A 378 -0.08 -26.46 14.43
C GLY A 378 -1.44 -26.23 15.07
N LYS A 379 -2.07 -25.09 14.76
CA LYS A 379 -3.44 -24.77 15.20
C LYS A 379 -4.21 -24.05 14.11
N MET A 380 -5.48 -24.41 13.99
CA MET A 380 -6.51 -23.66 13.26
C MET A 380 -7.42 -22.99 14.31
N ILE A 381 -7.68 -21.69 14.19
CA ILE A 381 -8.34 -20.89 15.22
C ILE A 381 -9.42 -20.02 14.60
N ILE A 382 -10.57 -19.96 15.25
CA ILE A 382 -11.56 -18.87 15.08
C ILE A 382 -11.67 -18.13 16.41
N GLU A 383 -11.59 -16.81 16.38
CA GLU A 383 -11.77 -15.98 17.57
C GLU A 383 -12.52 -14.68 17.25
N GLU A 384 -13.23 -14.11 18.21
CA GLU A 384 -13.83 -12.80 18.07
C GLU A 384 -12.76 -11.70 18.18
N VAL A 385 -12.76 -10.75 17.25
CA VAL A 385 -11.77 -9.64 17.24
C VAL A 385 -11.94 -8.74 18.47
N GLN A 386 -13.20 -8.53 18.92
CA GLN A 386 -13.53 -7.70 20.05
C GLN A 386 -13.26 -8.37 21.41
N ASP A 387 -13.33 -9.71 21.45
CA ASP A 387 -13.13 -10.51 22.64
C ASP A 387 -12.36 -11.82 22.31
N PRO A 388 -11.02 -11.76 22.21
CA PRO A 388 -10.19 -12.91 21.80
C PRO A 388 -10.23 -14.12 22.75
N GLU A 389 -10.87 -13.99 23.91
CA GLU A 389 -11.10 -15.14 24.79
C GLU A 389 -12.23 -16.04 24.27
N LYS A 390 -13.16 -15.48 23.47
CA LYS A 390 -14.16 -16.24 22.75
C LYS A 390 -13.58 -16.82 21.48
N LYS A 391 -13.10 -18.06 21.58
CA LYS A 391 -12.42 -18.76 20.49
C LYS A 391 -12.65 -20.25 20.50
N VAL A 392 -12.49 -20.87 19.32
CA VAL A 392 -12.39 -22.32 19.15
C VAL A 392 -11.04 -22.62 18.49
N ILE A 393 -10.38 -23.64 18.96
CA ILE A 393 -9.05 -24.07 18.50
C ILE A 393 -9.11 -25.54 18.12
N THR A 394 -8.62 -25.87 16.93
CA THR A 394 -8.35 -27.26 16.50
C THR A 394 -6.84 -27.42 16.30
N GLU A 395 -6.26 -28.43 16.94
CA GLU A 395 -4.85 -28.78 16.75
C GLU A 395 -4.66 -29.52 15.43
N ILE A 396 -3.60 -29.18 14.70
CA ILE A 396 -3.22 -29.78 13.42
C ILE A 396 -2.11 -30.78 13.70
N ALA A 397 -2.31 -32.03 13.32
CA ALA A 397 -1.39 -33.11 13.63
C ALA A 397 -1.46 -34.26 12.59
N SER A 398 -1.18 -33.94 11.31
CA SER A 398 -1.16 -34.96 10.25
C SER A 398 0.03 -34.79 9.32
N ASP A 399 0.74 -35.87 9.03
CA ASP A 399 1.78 -35.92 8.01
C ASP A 399 1.21 -35.96 6.58
N ASN A 400 -0.09 -36.20 6.44
CA ASN A 400 -0.79 -36.20 5.16
C ASN A 400 -1.72 -35.01 5.04
N TRP A 401 -2.10 -34.67 3.84
CA TRP A 401 -3.16 -33.71 3.61
C TRP A 401 -4.50 -34.26 4.14
N GLU A 402 -5.08 -33.52 5.08
CA GLU A 402 -6.39 -33.86 5.68
C GLU A 402 -7.25 -32.60 5.79
N THR A 403 -8.56 -32.81 5.62
CA THR A 403 -9.51 -31.69 5.83
C THR A 403 -9.83 -31.59 7.32
N TYR A 404 -9.49 -30.46 7.90
CA TYR A 404 -9.90 -30.06 9.23
C TYR A 404 -11.12 -29.14 9.16
N SER A 405 -12.02 -29.27 10.14
CA SER A 405 -13.23 -28.45 10.20
C SER A 405 -13.59 -28.12 11.64
N MET A 406 -14.15 -26.91 11.85
CA MET A 406 -14.70 -26.49 13.14
C MET A 406 -15.90 -25.58 12.94
N ASP A 407 -16.86 -25.64 13.85
CA ASP A 407 -18.00 -24.75 13.91
C ASP A 407 -17.81 -23.68 14.98
N TYR A 408 -18.33 -22.50 14.72
CA TYR A 408 -18.30 -21.37 15.62
C TYR A 408 -19.61 -20.57 15.56
N THR A 409 -20.18 -20.28 16.73
CA THR A 409 -21.36 -19.40 16.85
C THR A 409 -20.90 -18.06 17.39
N THR A 410 -21.14 -16.99 16.64
CA THR A 410 -20.80 -15.62 17.05
C THR A 410 -21.64 -15.14 18.21
N SER A 411 -21.05 -14.36 19.12
CA SER A 411 -21.81 -13.72 20.19
C SER A 411 -22.68 -12.57 19.68
N ALA A 412 -23.60 -12.07 20.54
CA ALA A 412 -24.50 -10.96 20.21
C ALA A 412 -23.75 -9.66 19.86
N GLU A 413 -22.55 -9.47 20.40
CA GLU A 413 -21.72 -8.28 20.17
C GLU A 413 -20.67 -8.50 19.09
N CYS A 414 -20.57 -9.71 18.54
CA CYS A 414 -19.55 -10.04 17.55
C CYS A 414 -19.86 -9.44 16.19
N ASN A 415 -18.97 -8.59 15.73
CA ASN A 415 -19.04 -7.97 14.42
C ASN A 415 -17.98 -8.50 13.45
N GLN A 416 -16.90 -9.04 13.99
CA GLN A 416 -15.77 -9.58 13.24
C GLN A 416 -15.20 -10.80 13.95
N ILE A 417 -14.85 -11.80 13.15
CA ILE A 417 -14.03 -12.91 13.61
C ILE A 417 -12.68 -12.89 12.91
N ARG A 418 -11.69 -13.42 13.57
CA ARG A 418 -10.38 -13.70 13.03
C ARG A 418 -10.25 -15.20 12.80
N VAL A 419 -9.92 -15.56 11.58
CA VAL A 419 -9.51 -16.92 11.20
C VAL A 419 -8.00 -16.95 11.18
N SER A 420 -7.38 -17.93 11.83
CA SER A 420 -5.92 -18.02 11.88
C SER A 420 -5.45 -19.45 11.73
N PHE A 421 -4.31 -19.59 11.02
CA PHE A 421 -3.49 -20.80 11.02
C PHE A 421 -2.16 -20.44 11.67
N THR A 422 -1.75 -21.19 12.66
CA THR A 422 -0.55 -20.85 13.44
C THR A 422 0.35 -22.06 13.58
N VAL A 423 1.63 -21.79 13.79
CA VAL A 423 2.61 -22.77 14.19
C VAL A 423 3.36 -22.26 15.42
N GLY A 424 3.26 -23.00 16.52
CA GLY A 424 3.98 -22.69 17.73
C GLY A 424 5.44 -23.13 17.67
N ARG A 425 6.14 -22.98 18.79
CA ARG A 425 7.53 -23.38 18.92
C ARG A 425 7.71 -24.86 18.62
N GLY A 426 8.49 -25.17 17.59
CA GLY A 426 8.97 -26.53 17.30
C GLY A 426 10.01 -27.01 18.30
N GLY A 427 10.49 -28.23 18.11
CA GLY A 427 11.59 -28.81 18.88
C GLY A 427 12.94 -28.17 18.57
N TRP A 428 13.98 -28.58 19.31
CA TRP A 428 15.34 -28.13 19.04
C TRP A 428 15.91 -28.71 17.75
N GLY A 429 16.61 -27.89 16.99
CA GLY A 429 17.30 -28.33 15.78
C GLY A 429 16.41 -28.31 14.53
N TYR A 430 16.33 -29.47 13.85
CA TYR A 430 15.62 -29.60 12.56
C TYR A 430 14.17 -30.11 12.69
N ASP A 431 13.70 -30.34 13.89
CA ASP A 431 12.34 -30.81 14.16
C ASP A 431 11.40 -29.61 14.32
N ILE A 432 10.91 -29.09 13.20
CA ILE A 432 10.26 -27.77 13.14
C ILE A 432 8.73 -27.79 13.10
N GLY A 433 8.08 -28.92 12.89
CA GLY A 433 6.61 -29.02 12.94
C GLY A 433 5.85 -28.01 12.09
N ALA A 434 6.29 -27.77 10.84
CA ALA A 434 5.66 -26.82 9.93
C ALA A 434 4.19 -27.18 9.64
N VAL A 435 3.38 -26.16 9.34
CA VAL A 435 1.98 -26.31 8.88
C VAL A 435 1.89 -25.80 7.45
N ARG A 436 1.27 -26.62 6.58
CA ARG A 436 0.86 -26.23 5.24
C ARG A 436 -0.64 -26.09 5.18
N VAL A 437 -1.10 -25.07 4.48
CA VAL A 437 -2.51 -24.67 4.39
C VAL A 437 -2.88 -24.49 2.93
N ASP A 438 -4.00 -25.06 2.55
CA ASP A 438 -4.64 -24.86 1.27
C ASP A 438 -6.17 -24.97 1.39
N ASN A 439 -6.88 -24.49 0.36
CA ASN A 439 -8.32 -24.61 0.21
C ASN A 439 -9.11 -24.25 1.49
N ALA A 440 -8.73 -23.14 2.12
CA ALA A 440 -9.42 -22.64 3.30
C ALA A 440 -10.83 -22.14 2.95
N LYS A 441 -11.82 -22.50 3.76
CA LYS A 441 -13.22 -22.16 3.53
C LYS A 441 -13.88 -21.75 4.83
N LEU A 442 -14.51 -20.58 4.84
CA LEU A 442 -15.38 -20.14 5.92
C LEU A 442 -16.80 -19.99 5.37
N THR A 443 -17.67 -20.90 5.70
CA THR A 443 -19.07 -20.88 5.31
C THR A 443 -19.91 -20.20 6.38
N GLY A 444 -20.85 -19.36 5.96
CA GLY A 444 -21.76 -18.67 6.88
C GLY A 444 -22.47 -17.50 6.24
N THR A 445 -23.01 -16.63 7.07
CA THR A 445 -23.74 -15.44 6.65
C THR A 445 -22.78 -14.26 6.52
N SER A 446 -22.58 -13.73 5.29
CA SER A 446 -21.83 -12.52 5.08
C SER A 446 -22.63 -11.29 5.47
N ARG A 447 -21.97 -10.25 5.97
CA ARG A 447 -22.56 -8.92 5.97
C ARG A 447 -22.69 -8.40 4.54
N THR A 448 -23.79 -7.69 4.28
CA THR A 448 -23.94 -6.98 3.01
C THR A 448 -23.36 -5.57 3.13
N TYR A 449 -22.89 -5.04 2.02
CA TYR A 449 -22.36 -3.69 1.93
C TYR A 449 -23.15 -2.88 0.94
N SER A 450 -23.54 -1.68 1.32
CA SER A 450 -24.05 -0.70 0.38
C SER A 450 -22.88 0.11 -0.19
N PRO A 451 -22.70 0.13 -1.52
CA PRO A 451 -21.63 0.91 -2.14
C PRO A 451 -21.76 2.38 -1.77
N LYS A 452 -20.74 2.93 -1.14
CA LYS A 452 -20.71 4.32 -0.68
C LYS A 452 -19.30 4.87 -0.57
N PHE A 453 -19.20 6.17 -0.64
CA PHE A 453 -17.98 6.92 -0.42
C PHE A 453 -18.27 8.16 0.43
N GLY A 454 -17.25 8.73 1.03
CA GLY A 454 -17.41 9.92 1.83
C GLY A 454 -16.20 10.17 2.71
N PHE A 455 -16.45 10.91 3.79
CA PHE A 455 -15.48 11.14 4.86
C PHE A 455 -16.18 11.18 6.22
N ILE A 456 -15.42 10.91 7.27
CA ILE A 456 -15.87 10.94 8.67
C ILE A 456 -14.81 11.62 9.53
N ASP A 457 -15.20 12.04 10.74
CA ASP A 457 -14.31 12.66 11.75
C ASP A 457 -13.46 13.81 11.17
N ASN A 458 -14.00 14.54 10.19
CA ASN A 458 -13.27 15.60 9.51
C ASN A 458 -13.05 16.83 10.39
N THR A 459 -11.82 17.32 10.39
CA THR A 459 -11.45 18.64 10.96
C THR A 459 -10.74 19.53 9.93
N ALA A 460 -10.53 19.04 8.71
CA ALA A 460 -9.90 19.79 7.62
C ALA A 460 -10.89 20.72 6.92
N ASP A 461 -10.36 21.73 6.22
CA ASP A 461 -11.15 22.57 5.33
C ASP A 461 -11.29 21.84 3.97
N VAL A 462 -12.51 21.46 3.62
CA VAL A 462 -12.83 20.77 2.38
C VAL A 462 -13.29 21.79 1.34
N GLU A 463 -12.58 21.88 0.20
CA GLU A 463 -13.02 22.70 -0.93
C GLU A 463 -14.03 21.94 -1.81
N TYR A 464 -13.78 20.66 -2.06
CA TYR A 464 -14.72 19.75 -2.74
C TYR A 464 -14.39 18.29 -2.46
N PHE A 465 -15.40 17.43 -2.66
CA PHE A 465 -15.27 15.98 -2.66
C PHE A 465 -16.19 15.40 -3.75
N THR A 466 -15.66 14.57 -4.65
CA THR A 466 -16.41 14.08 -5.81
C THR A 466 -16.06 12.63 -6.14
N ILE A 467 -16.93 11.98 -6.93
CA ILE A 467 -16.69 10.69 -7.55
C ILE A 467 -17.05 10.76 -9.03
N ASP A 468 -16.20 10.20 -9.87
CA ASP A 468 -16.49 9.89 -11.26
C ASP A 468 -16.72 8.38 -11.39
N GLU A 469 -17.97 7.99 -11.67
CA GLU A 469 -18.38 6.59 -11.79
C GLU A 469 -18.15 6.04 -13.21
N SER A 470 -17.57 6.83 -14.12
CA SER A 470 -17.34 6.40 -15.51
C SER A 470 -16.06 5.59 -15.71
N GLY A 471 -15.18 5.54 -14.71
CA GLY A 471 -13.94 4.77 -14.77
C GLY A 471 -12.88 5.17 -13.74
N ALA A 472 -11.76 4.46 -13.81
CA ALA A 472 -10.54 4.78 -13.06
C ALA A 472 -9.63 5.65 -13.92
N TYR A 473 -9.38 6.88 -13.48
CA TYR A 473 -8.64 7.88 -14.25
C TYR A 473 -7.44 8.44 -13.47
N ALA A 474 -6.28 8.46 -14.14
CA ALA A 474 -5.13 9.19 -13.64
C ALA A 474 -5.34 10.71 -13.82
N PRO A 475 -4.80 11.55 -12.93
CA PRO A 475 -4.73 13.00 -13.16
C PRO A 475 -3.68 13.32 -14.23
N ALA A 476 -3.76 14.52 -14.82
CA ALA A 476 -2.65 15.07 -15.57
C ALA A 476 -1.44 15.22 -14.65
N GLN A 477 -0.28 14.82 -15.12
CA GLN A 477 0.95 14.96 -14.36
C GLN A 477 1.50 16.38 -14.52
N PRO A 478 1.97 17.05 -13.44
CA PRO A 478 2.64 18.34 -13.56
C PRO A 478 3.92 18.21 -14.38
N GLU A 479 4.27 19.27 -15.09
CA GLU A 479 5.52 19.33 -15.82
C GLU A 479 6.72 19.32 -14.86
N ILE A 480 7.67 18.43 -15.12
CA ILE A 480 8.90 18.30 -14.34
C ILE A 480 10.04 18.98 -15.10
N THR A 481 10.72 19.90 -14.45
CA THR A 481 11.94 20.52 -14.97
C THR A 481 13.13 20.17 -14.09
N ILE A 482 14.19 19.65 -14.69
CA ILE A 482 15.47 19.38 -14.04
C ILE A 482 16.44 20.45 -14.47
N ASN A 483 16.89 21.28 -13.53
CA ASN A 483 17.96 22.25 -13.77
C ASN A 483 19.30 21.55 -13.55
N ILE A 484 20.22 21.78 -14.47
CA ILE A 484 21.61 21.30 -14.37
C ILE A 484 22.51 22.53 -14.38
N GLU A 485 23.24 22.68 -13.31
CA GLU A 485 24.15 23.82 -13.06
C GLU A 485 25.56 23.27 -12.77
N ASP A 486 26.61 24.05 -13.12
CA ASP A 486 28.01 23.72 -12.82
C ASP A 486 28.32 23.78 -11.34
#